data_10ee5ae9bc0cb876e10c9835d252fcb2
#
_entry.id   10ee5ae9bc0cb876e10c9835d252fcb2
#
_cell.length_a   1.000
_cell.length_b   1.000
_cell.length_c   1.000
_cell.angle_alpha   90.00
_cell.angle_beta   90.00
_cell.angle_gamma   90.00
#
_symmetry.space_group_name_H-M   'P 1'
#
loop_
_entity.id
_entity.type
_entity.pdbx_description
1 polymer ?
#
loop_
_entity_poly.entity_id
_entity_poly.type
_entity_poly.pdbx_seq_one_letter_code
_entity_poly.pdbx_strand_id
1 'polypeptide(L)'
;YAIAYEQMGKFDSSEFVLLDGLQKLPENVELRKRLAYSYKRQGKLEKEIIEYERLADMSPEDVSVLNNLSKLYKEQERYEDQILILEKILNMDENNELAQSELALAFESSGRDPLDVYKKRYQDNTENLSYGLDYADRLMQADLPQDAVVILKSVVQKDPTSKLAYRKLAEASKKTDDLEQAAQAYNALFKIDPRDERIAISLSDIFIETAEYDKALKWADKSIDVNSDNGDTYAQKAKVYFYGWDHFRKNPFTTDDRIVAKLAYNYFVIAENKGYRGIFNKKDWLDENAKDVMYGRAQWFMAEDKVKRTRKIKPVSPDYRWVTEAMLPEDDWK
;
A
#
# COMPACT_ATOMS: atom_id res chain seq x y z
N TYR A 1 -37.70 -28.81 -31.22
CA TYR A 1 -37.28 -28.34 -32.55
C TYR A 1 -36.20 -27.27 -32.48
N ALA A 2 -36.32 -26.24 -31.65
CA ALA A 2 -35.34 -25.15 -31.57
C ALA A 2 -33.90 -25.68 -31.27
N ILE A 3 -33.75 -26.56 -30.28
CA ILE A 3 -32.45 -27.18 -29.92
C ILE A 3 -31.84 -27.91 -31.11
N ALA A 4 -32.63 -28.63 -31.90
CA ALA A 4 -32.16 -29.34 -33.07
C ALA A 4 -31.61 -28.36 -34.13
N TYR A 5 -32.26 -27.24 -34.35
CA TYR A 5 -31.80 -26.21 -35.26
C TYR A 5 -30.51 -25.53 -34.73
N GLU A 6 -30.42 -25.27 -33.44
CA GLU A 6 -29.21 -24.73 -32.81
C GLU A 6 -27.99 -25.66 -32.98
N GLN A 7 -28.18 -26.97 -32.77
CA GLN A 7 -27.12 -28.00 -32.99
C GLN A 7 -26.68 -28.06 -34.45
N MET A 8 -27.59 -27.81 -35.40
CA MET A 8 -27.29 -27.72 -36.81
C MET A 8 -26.73 -26.37 -37.27
N GLY A 9 -26.54 -25.42 -36.36
CA GLY A 9 -26.10 -24.06 -36.65
C GLY A 9 -27.14 -23.19 -37.41
N LYS A 10 -28.42 -23.64 -37.49
CA LYS A 10 -29.50 -22.95 -38.20
C LYS A 10 -30.26 -22.01 -37.25
N PHE A 11 -29.57 -20.94 -36.82
CA PHE A 11 -30.08 -20.04 -35.78
C PHE A 11 -31.34 -19.24 -36.26
N ASP A 12 -31.45 -18.88 -37.55
CA ASP A 12 -32.69 -18.24 -38.08
C ASP A 12 -33.91 -19.14 -37.95
N SER A 13 -33.76 -20.47 -38.20
CA SER A 13 -34.81 -21.43 -38.03
C SER A 13 -35.15 -21.65 -36.55
N SER A 14 -34.16 -21.62 -35.67
CA SER A 14 -34.38 -21.66 -34.22
C SER A 14 -35.12 -20.40 -33.73
N GLU A 15 -34.75 -19.20 -34.19
CA GLU A 15 -35.46 -17.95 -33.91
C GLU A 15 -36.93 -18.04 -34.25
N PHE A 16 -37.24 -18.49 -35.47
CA PHE A 16 -38.63 -18.62 -35.93
C PHE A 16 -39.48 -19.53 -35.02
N VAL A 17 -38.96 -20.71 -34.68
CA VAL A 17 -39.65 -21.67 -33.81
C VAL A 17 -39.81 -21.15 -32.39
N LEU A 18 -38.79 -20.44 -31.86
CA LEU A 18 -38.83 -19.87 -30.53
C LEU A 18 -39.83 -18.70 -30.43
N LEU A 19 -39.93 -17.87 -31.46
CA LEU A 19 -40.93 -16.80 -31.52
C LEU A 19 -42.36 -17.38 -31.58
N ASP A 20 -42.64 -18.43 -32.38
CA ASP A 20 -43.93 -19.12 -32.39
C ASP A 20 -44.28 -19.73 -31.01
N GLY A 21 -43.26 -20.30 -30.34
CA GLY A 21 -43.42 -20.80 -28.98
C GLY A 21 -43.76 -19.69 -27.96
N LEU A 22 -43.09 -18.55 -28.05
CA LEU A 22 -43.33 -17.39 -27.16
C LEU A 22 -44.67 -16.68 -27.44
N GLN A 23 -45.21 -16.76 -28.65
CA GLN A 23 -46.59 -16.31 -28.89
C GLN A 23 -47.62 -17.11 -28.07
N LYS A 24 -47.36 -18.40 -27.84
CA LYS A 24 -48.25 -19.29 -27.08
C LYS A 24 -47.93 -19.27 -25.58
N LEU A 25 -46.68 -19.05 -25.22
CA LEU A 25 -46.14 -19.08 -23.85
C LEU A 25 -45.27 -17.85 -23.60
N PRO A 26 -45.84 -16.63 -23.52
CA PRO A 26 -45.08 -15.38 -23.46
C PRO A 26 -44.19 -15.24 -22.21
N GLU A 27 -44.57 -15.88 -21.11
CA GLU A 27 -43.85 -15.85 -19.84
C GLU A 27 -42.84 -17.01 -19.65
N ASN A 28 -42.53 -17.74 -20.74
CA ASN A 28 -41.61 -18.87 -20.63
C ASN A 28 -40.13 -18.42 -20.65
N VAL A 29 -39.50 -18.41 -19.48
CA VAL A 29 -38.10 -18.00 -19.26
C VAL A 29 -37.13 -18.82 -20.12
N GLU A 30 -37.33 -20.13 -20.24
CA GLU A 30 -36.41 -20.99 -21.00
C GLU A 30 -36.44 -20.70 -22.49
N LEU A 31 -37.65 -20.48 -23.06
CA LEU A 31 -37.76 -20.09 -24.48
C LEU A 31 -37.07 -18.72 -24.72
N ARG A 32 -37.20 -17.76 -23.79
CA ARG A 32 -36.51 -16.46 -23.90
C ARG A 32 -35.02 -16.59 -23.82
N LYS A 33 -34.51 -17.36 -22.86
CA LYS A 33 -33.04 -17.63 -22.75
C LYS A 33 -32.48 -18.24 -24.03
N ARG A 34 -33.20 -19.15 -24.65
CA ARG A 34 -32.81 -19.74 -25.93
C ARG A 34 -32.93 -18.75 -27.10
N LEU A 35 -33.91 -17.90 -27.10
CA LEU A 35 -34.05 -16.85 -28.12
C LEU A 35 -32.89 -15.86 -28.03
N ALA A 36 -32.57 -15.39 -26.83
CA ALA A 36 -31.41 -14.55 -26.57
C ALA A 36 -30.08 -15.23 -27.05
N TYR A 37 -29.90 -16.52 -26.74
CA TYR A 37 -28.78 -17.30 -27.27
C TYR A 37 -28.76 -17.36 -28.79
N SER A 38 -29.90 -17.58 -29.44
CA SER A 38 -30.03 -17.60 -30.90
C SER A 38 -29.63 -16.23 -31.49
N TYR A 39 -30.06 -15.11 -30.88
CA TYR A 39 -29.68 -13.76 -31.30
C TYR A 39 -28.17 -13.54 -31.12
N LYS A 40 -27.60 -13.94 -30.00
CA LYS A 40 -26.15 -13.90 -29.77
C LYS A 40 -25.37 -14.58 -30.88
N ARG A 41 -25.77 -15.80 -31.26
CA ARG A 41 -25.10 -16.60 -32.30
C ARG A 41 -25.27 -16.00 -33.70
N GLN A 42 -26.23 -15.15 -33.89
CA GLN A 42 -26.49 -14.41 -35.13
C GLN A 42 -25.84 -13.01 -35.14
N GLY A 43 -25.23 -12.56 -34.02
CA GLY A 43 -24.71 -11.21 -33.88
C GLY A 43 -25.78 -10.13 -33.82
N LYS A 44 -27.03 -10.50 -33.49
CA LYS A 44 -28.18 -9.57 -33.38
C LYS A 44 -28.22 -8.96 -31.94
N LEU A 45 -27.21 -8.17 -31.60
CA LEU A 45 -26.95 -7.68 -30.24
C LEU A 45 -28.17 -6.91 -29.65
N GLU A 46 -28.81 -6.00 -30.41
CA GLU A 46 -29.95 -5.25 -29.91
C GLU A 46 -31.14 -6.16 -29.55
N LYS A 47 -31.38 -7.20 -30.36
CA LYS A 47 -32.44 -8.18 -30.07
C LYS A 47 -32.10 -9.05 -28.86
N GLU A 48 -30.83 -9.40 -28.70
CA GLU A 48 -30.33 -10.12 -27.52
C GLU A 48 -30.58 -9.29 -26.25
N ILE A 49 -30.27 -7.99 -26.26
CA ILE A 49 -30.54 -7.06 -25.15
C ILE A 49 -32.03 -7.06 -24.79
N ILE A 50 -32.90 -6.89 -25.75
CA ILE A 50 -34.37 -6.86 -25.54
C ILE A 50 -34.83 -8.14 -24.81
N GLU A 51 -34.34 -9.30 -25.19
CA GLU A 51 -34.76 -10.54 -24.52
C GLU A 51 -34.13 -10.63 -23.08
N TYR A 52 -32.92 -10.13 -22.85
CA TYR A 52 -32.36 -10.05 -21.50
C TYR A 52 -33.04 -9.00 -20.62
N GLU A 53 -33.48 -7.85 -21.16
CA GLU A 53 -34.31 -6.87 -20.44
C GLU A 53 -35.64 -7.53 -19.98
N ARG A 54 -36.30 -8.26 -20.85
CA ARG A 54 -37.54 -9.01 -20.51
C ARG A 54 -37.27 -10.11 -19.47
N LEU A 55 -36.14 -10.80 -19.56
CA LEU A 55 -35.74 -11.80 -18.56
C LEU A 55 -35.49 -11.16 -17.21
N ALA A 56 -34.85 -9.99 -17.16
CA ALA A 56 -34.61 -9.24 -15.93
C ALA A 56 -35.89 -8.71 -15.28
N ASP A 57 -36.93 -8.40 -16.09
CA ASP A 57 -38.25 -8.05 -15.59
C ASP A 57 -39.01 -9.25 -15.02
N MET A 58 -38.88 -10.41 -15.68
CA MET A 58 -39.52 -11.66 -15.25
C MET A 58 -38.84 -12.30 -14.05
N SER A 59 -37.55 -12.10 -13.90
CA SER A 59 -36.72 -12.69 -12.85
C SER A 59 -35.76 -11.66 -12.31
N PRO A 60 -36.23 -10.65 -11.55
CA PRO A 60 -35.44 -9.49 -11.13
C PRO A 60 -34.32 -9.82 -10.16
N GLU A 61 -34.31 -11.02 -9.57
CA GLU A 61 -33.27 -11.49 -8.63
C GLU A 61 -32.33 -12.53 -9.28
N ASP A 62 -32.48 -12.86 -10.56
CA ASP A 62 -31.58 -13.76 -11.27
C ASP A 62 -30.26 -13.00 -11.62
N VAL A 63 -29.26 -13.10 -10.70
CA VAL A 63 -27.95 -12.46 -10.86
C VAL A 63 -27.26 -12.87 -12.18
N SER A 64 -27.51 -14.07 -12.68
CA SER A 64 -26.95 -14.52 -13.96
C SER A 64 -27.53 -13.74 -15.14
N VAL A 65 -28.83 -13.49 -15.13
CA VAL A 65 -29.51 -12.66 -16.14
C VAL A 65 -29.00 -11.22 -16.08
N LEU A 66 -28.93 -10.64 -14.88
CA LEU A 66 -28.46 -9.27 -14.68
C LEU A 66 -26.97 -9.10 -15.11
N ASN A 67 -26.10 -10.05 -14.78
CA ASN A 67 -24.70 -10.01 -15.22
C ASN A 67 -24.56 -10.09 -16.76
N ASN A 68 -25.39 -10.88 -17.44
CA ASN A 68 -25.39 -10.92 -18.90
C ASN A 68 -25.88 -9.59 -19.49
N LEU A 69 -26.95 -9.02 -18.93
CA LEU A 69 -27.49 -7.74 -19.38
C LEU A 69 -26.46 -6.60 -19.16
N SER A 70 -25.80 -6.56 -18.02
CA SER A 70 -24.72 -5.60 -17.73
C SER A 70 -23.60 -5.67 -18.80
N LYS A 71 -23.18 -6.89 -19.18
CA LYS A 71 -22.15 -7.08 -20.23
C LYS A 71 -22.61 -6.58 -21.59
N LEU A 72 -23.87 -6.85 -21.95
CA LEU A 72 -24.45 -6.42 -23.20
C LEU A 72 -24.56 -4.89 -23.28
N TYR A 73 -24.96 -4.23 -22.20
CA TYR A 73 -24.97 -2.77 -22.11
C TYR A 73 -23.57 -2.18 -22.27
N LYS A 74 -22.54 -2.81 -21.65
CA LYS A 74 -21.13 -2.43 -21.81
C LYS A 74 -20.69 -2.55 -23.28
N GLU A 75 -21.05 -3.65 -23.95
CA GLU A 75 -20.73 -3.86 -25.38
C GLU A 75 -21.38 -2.82 -26.30
N GLN A 76 -22.52 -2.26 -25.89
CA GLN A 76 -23.23 -1.19 -26.59
C GLN A 76 -22.89 0.22 -26.10
N GLU A 77 -21.90 0.37 -25.22
CA GLU A 77 -21.50 1.64 -24.59
C GLU A 77 -22.66 2.36 -23.86
N ARG A 78 -23.71 1.58 -23.48
CA ARG A 78 -24.87 2.04 -22.69
C ARG A 78 -24.52 2.04 -21.21
N TYR A 79 -23.55 2.84 -20.81
CA TYR A 79 -22.97 2.80 -19.46
C TYR A 79 -23.97 3.19 -18.36
N GLU A 80 -24.90 4.12 -18.62
CA GLU A 80 -25.93 4.50 -17.66
C GLU A 80 -26.87 3.32 -17.34
N ASP A 81 -27.28 2.55 -18.36
CA ASP A 81 -28.09 1.35 -18.16
C ASP A 81 -27.29 0.25 -17.46
N GLN A 82 -26.00 0.12 -17.79
CA GLN A 82 -25.07 -0.80 -17.09
C GLN A 82 -24.98 -0.46 -15.60
N ILE A 83 -24.84 0.81 -15.25
CA ILE A 83 -24.80 1.30 -13.87
C ILE A 83 -26.02 0.86 -13.09
N LEU A 84 -27.22 1.08 -13.65
CA LEU A 84 -28.48 0.69 -13.00
C LEU A 84 -28.55 -0.82 -12.69
N ILE A 85 -28.11 -1.66 -13.62
CA ILE A 85 -28.08 -3.11 -13.41
C ILE A 85 -27.05 -3.52 -12.35
N LEU A 86 -25.87 -2.92 -12.37
CA LEU A 86 -24.81 -3.19 -11.39
C LEU A 86 -25.20 -2.75 -9.97
N GLU A 87 -25.85 -1.58 -9.84
CA GLU A 87 -26.42 -1.14 -8.56
C GLU A 87 -27.50 -2.12 -8.06
N LYS A 88 -28.33 -2.68 -8.95
CA LYS A 88 -29.31 -3.69 -8.58
C LYS A 88 -28.64 -4.98 -8.08
N ILE A 89 -27.56 -5.43 -8.71
CA ILE A 89 -26.77 -6.59 -8.25
C ILE A 89 -26.19 -6.31 -6.85
N LEU A 90 -25.61 -5.11 -6.64
CA LEU A 90 -25.01 -4.72 -5.36
C LEU A 90 -26.05 -4.54 -4.24
N ASN A 91 -27.28 -4.17 -4.56
CA ASN A 91 -28.37 -4.13 -3.58
C ASN A 91 -28.75 -5.54 -3.08
N MET A 92 -28.50 -6.59 -3.88
CA MET A 92 -28.73 -7.99 -3.48
C MET A 92 -27.52 -8.60 -2.77
N ASP A 93 -26.32 -8.23 -3.21
CA ASP A 93 -25.04 -8.67 -2.63
C ASP A 93 -24.04 -7.51 -2.63
N GLU A 94 -23.99 -6.80 -1.51
CA GLU A 94 -23.11 -5.65 -1.31
C GLU A 94 -21.61 -6.02 -1.40
N ASN A 95 -21.26 -7.29 -1.18
CA ASN A 95 -19.89 -7.79 -1.19
C ASN A 95 -19.45 -8.30 -2.57
N ASN A 96 -20.26 -8.14 -3.60
CA ASN A 96 -19.91 -8.58 -4.95
C ASN A 96 -18.80 -7.71 -5.56
N GLU A 97 -17.54 -8.12 -5.33
CA GLU A 97 -16.33 -7.39 -5.78
C GLU A 97 -16.31 -7.19 -7.30
N LEU A 98 -16.83 -8.18 -8.07
CA LEU A 98 -16.89 -8.05 -9.53
C LEU A 98 -17.85 -6.94 -9.93
N ALA A 99 -19.06 -6.91 -9.37
CA ALA A 99 -20.06 -5.88 -9.66
C ALA A 99 -19.56 -4.49 -9.27
N GLN A 100 -18.81 -4.36 -8.15
CA GLN A 100 -18.22 -3.09 -7.72
C GLN A 100 -17.15 -2.60 -8.69
N SER A 101 -16.28 -3.50 -9.13
CA SER A 101 -15.21 -3.16 -10.08
C SER A 101 -15.79 -2.74 -11.44
N GLU A 102 -16.81 -3.47 -11.92
CA GLU A 102 -17.50 -3.12 -13.17
C GLU A 102 -18.29 -1.80 -13.03
N LEU A 103 -18.87 -1.52 -11.86
CA LEU A 103 -19.58 -0.26 -11.59
C LEU A 103 -18.62 0.93 -11.61
N ALA A 104 -17.43 0.81 -11.00
CA ALA A 104 -16.43 1.86 -11.04
C ALA A 104 -15.96 2.14 -12.48
N LEU A 105 -15.75 1.09 -13.28
CA LEU A 105 -15.40 1.22 -14.71
C LEU A 105 -16.54 1.84 -15.53
N ALA A 106 -17.80 1.51 -15.23
CA ALA A 106 -18.96 2.10 -15.90
C ALA A 106 -19.11 3.59 -15.57
N PHE A 107 -18.83 3.99 -14.31
CA PHE A 107 -18.78 5.41 -13.92
C PHE A 107 -17.71 6.16 -14.71
N GLU A 108 -16.48 5.64 -14.76
CA GLU A 108 -15.41 6.23 -15.55
C GLU A 108 -15.77 6.38 -17.01
N SER A 109 -16.33 5.33 -17.62
CA SER A 109 -16.75 5.31 -19.04
C SER A 109 -17.92 6.25 -19.33
N SER A 110 -18.80 6.49 -18.35
CA SER A 110 -19.90 7.47 -18.46
C SER A 110 -19.48 8.91 -18.16
N GLY A 111 -18.21 9.13 -17.79
CA GLY A 111 -17.68 10.45 -17.39
C GLY A 111 -17.98 10.83 -15.95
N ARG A 112 -18.43 9.90 -15.11
CA ARG A 112 -18.60 10.10 -13.66
C ARG A 112 -17.32 9.75 -12.90
N ASP A 113 -17.17 10.26 -11.67
CA ASP A 113 -16.03 9.92 -10.84
C ASP A 113 -16.17 8.49 -10.25
N PRO A 114 -15.25 7.56 -10.55
CA PRO A 114 -15.27 6.22 -9.98
C PRO A 114 -15.22 6.18 -8.45
N LEU A 115 -14.61 7.21 -7.81
CA LEU A 115 -14.55 7.32 -6.35
C LEU A 115 -15.93 7.43 -5.69
N ASP A 116 -16.94 7.95 -6.40
CA ASP A 116 -18.30 8.08 -5.87
C ASP A 116 -18.91 6.73 -5.51
N VAL A 117 -18.54 5.65 -6.22
CA VAL A 117 -19.01 4.28 -5.91
C VAL A 117 -18.50 3.85 -4.53
N TYR A 118 -17.19 4.00 -4.28
CA TYR A 118 -16.57 3.61 -3.02
C TYR A 118 -16.98 4.51 -1.87
N LYS A 119 -17.13 5.82 -2.14
CA LYS A 119 -17.62 6.81 -1.18
C LYS A 119 -19.03 6.49 -0.71
N LYS A 120 -19.97 6.26 -1.65
CA LYS A 120 -21.36 5.92 -1.34
C LYS A 120 -21.43 4.65 -0.51
N ARG A 121 -20.72 3.59 -0.92
CA ARG A 121 -20.69 2.30 -0.20
C ARG A 121 -20.21 2.47 1.25
N TYR A 122 -19.14 3.24 1.47
CA TYR A 122 -18.65 3.53 2.82
C TYR A 122 -19.65 4.36 3.62
N GLN A 123 -20.30 5.36 3.00
CA GLN A 123 -21.30 6.21 3.67
C GLN A 123 -22.55 5.45 4.07
N ASP A 124 -23.02 4.54 3.22
CA ASP A 124 -24.22 3.74 3.46
C ASP A 124 -24.00 2.69 4.57
N ASN A 125 -22.75 2.23 4.75
CA ASN A 125 -22.40 1.24 5.76
C ASN A 125 -21.05 1.56 6.44
N THR A 126 -21.02 2.59 7.25
CA THR A 126 -19.80 3.04 7.96
C THR A 126 -19.27 2.07 8.99
N GLU A 127 -20.06 1.07 9.42
CA GLU A 127 -19.64 0.04 10.36
C GLU A 127 -18.83 -1.08 9.67
N ASN A 128 -18.93 -1.19 8.37
CA ASN A 128 -18.10 -2.11 7.62
C ASN A 128 -16.72 -1.49 7.32
N LEU A 129 -15.74 -1.85 8.16
CA LEU A 129 -14.40 -1.27 8.09
C LEU A 129 -13.66 -1.59 6.79
N SER A 130 -14.00 -2.70 6.12
CA SER A 130 -13.42 -3.03 4.81
C SER A 130 -13.77 -1.98 3.77
N TYR A 131 -14.99 -1.43 3.79
CA TYR A 131 -15.40 -0.38 2.87
C TYR A 131 -14.61 0.92 3.08
N GLY A 132 -14.30 1.25 4.35
CA GLY A 132 -13.44 2.37 4.67
C GLY A 132 -12.00 2.18 4.17
N LEU A 133 -11.45 0.97 4.31
CA LEU A 133 -10.12 0.62 3.81
C LEU A 133 -10.06 0.68 2.28
N ASP A 134 -11.07 0.11 1.60
CA ASP A 134 -11.15 0.12 0.12
C ASP A 134 -11.26 1.56 -0.40
N TYR A 135 -12.12 2.38 0.21
CA TYR A 135 -12.27 3.78 -0.18
C TYR A 135 -10.99 4.57 0.04
N ALA A 136 -10.31 4.38 1.18
CA ALA A 136 -9.02 5.00 1.44
C ALA A 136 -7.95 4.59 0.43
N ASP A 137 -7.92 3.32 -0.01
CA ASP A 137 -7.01 2.85 -1.05
C ASP A 137 -7.26 3.54 -2.39
N ARG A 138 -8.52 3.70 -2.77
CA ARG A 138 -8.88 4.41 -4.01
C ARG A 138 -8.52 5.88 -3.94
N LEU A 139 -8.72 6.54 -2.79
CA LEU A 139 -8.27 7.91 -2.56
C LEU A 139 -6.74 8.03 -2.69
N MET A 140 -5.98 7.07 -2.15
CA MET A 140 -4.53 7.03 -2.29
C MET A 140 -4.08 6.83 -3.74
N GLN A 141 -4.78 6.01 -4.52
CA GLN A 141 -4.53 5.79 -5.95
C GLN A 141 -4.87 7.03 -6.79
N ALA A 142 -5.89 7.79 -6.39
CA ALA A 142 -6.29 9.04 -7.00
C ALA A 142 -5.44 10.26 -6.57
N ASP A 143 -4.36 10.04 -5.82
CA ASP A 143 -3.48 11.08 -5.26
C ASP A 143 -4.21 12.09 -4.34
N LEU A 144 -5.17 11.56 -3.56
CA LEU A 144 -5.95 12.30 -2.55
C LEU A 144 -5.61 11.80 -1.12
N PRO A 145 -4.34 11.88 -0.68
CA PRO A 145 -3.92 11.30 0.59
C PRO A 145 -4.54 12.00 1.82
N GLN A 146 -4.89 13.29 1.73
CA GLN A 146 -5.55 14.01 2.82
C GLN A 146 -6.91 13.41 3.15
N ASP A 147 -7.70 13.11 2.11
CA ASP A 147 -9.01 12.49 2.29
C ASP A 147 -8.88 11.05 2.81
N ALA A 148 -7.88 10.31 2.31
CA ALA A 148 -7.58 8.97 2.82
C ALA A 148 -7.24 8.99 4.33
N VAL A 149 -6.47 9.97 4.81
CA VAL A 149 -6.16 10.14 6.24
C VAL A 149 -7.44 10.30 7.06
N VAL A 150 -8.40 11.08 6.59
CA VAL A 150 -9.69 11.30 7.30
C VAL A 150 -10.45 9.97 7.46
N ILE A 151 -10.57 9.21 6.38
CA ILE A 151 -11.25 7.91 6.41
C ILE A 151 -10.51 6.91 7.30
N LEU A 152 -9.18 6.82 7.17
CA LEU A 152 -8.36 5.89 7.96
C LEU A 152 -8.35 6.22 9.45
N LYS A 153 -8.41 7.49 9.84
CA LYS A 153 -8.63 7.90 11.24
C LYS A 153 -9.95 7.36 11.80
N SER A 154 -11.02 7.42 11.02
CA SER A 154 -12.30 6.84 11.41
C SER A 154 -12.21 5.31 11.57
N VAL A 155 -11.52 4.64 10.65
CA VAL A 155 -11.33 3.18 10.72
C VAL A 155 -10.56 2.76 11.96
N VAL A 156 -9.40 3.39 12.27
CA VAL A 156 -8.60 3.05 13.45
C VAL A 156 -9.29 3.43 14.77
N GLN A 157 -10.18 4.42 14.76
CA GLN A 157 -10.98 4.75 15.92
C GLN A 157 -11.99 3.65 16.24
N LYS A 158 -12.59 3.02 15.23
CA LYS A 158 -13.56 1.93 15.36
C LYS A 158 -12.88 0.59 15.67
N ASP A 159 -11.74 0.31 15.03
CA ASP A 159 -10.92 -0.86 15.33
C ASP A 159 -9.47 -0.46 15.68
N PRO A 160 -9.19 -0.20 16.96
CA PRO A 160 -7.84 0.13 17.44
C PRO A 160 -6.83 -1.03 17.34
N THR A 161 -7.24 -2.21 16.86
CA THR A 161 -6.38 -3.38 16.72
C THR A 161 -6.01 -3.69 15.26
N SER A 162 -6.58 -2.95 14.31
CA SER A 162 -6.34 -3.16 12.88
C SER A 162 -4.94 -2.75 12.44
N LYS A 163 -4.05 -3.75 12.30
CA LYS A 163 -2.68 -3.53 11.77
C LYS A 163 -2.68 -2.87 10.40
N LEU A 164 -3.61 -3.31 9.52
CA LEU A 164 -3.70 -2.81 8.16
C LEU A 164 -4.10 -1.33 8.13
N ALA A 165 -5.10 -0.94 8.94
CA ALA A 165 -5.57 0.45 9.00
C ALA A 165 -4.47 1.39 9.51
N TYR A 166 -3.73 1.02 10.57
CA TYR A 166 -2.62 1.83 11.06
C TYR A 166 -1.48 1.95 10.06
N ARG A 167 -1.15 0.87 9.34
CA ARG A 167 -0.12 0.92 8.29
C ARG A 167 -0.52 1.89 7.18
N LYS A 168 -1.74 1.77 6.67
CA LYS A 168 -2.27 2.69 5.64
C LYS A 168 -2.35 4.13 6.14
N LEU A 169 -2.76 4.36 7.39
CA LEU A 169 -2.79 5.69 8.00
C LEU A 169 -1.39 6.32 8.05
N ALA A 170 -0.39 5.55 8.47
CA ALA A 170 0.98 6.03 8.50
C ALA A 170 1.51 6.37 7.09
N GLU A 171 1.24 5.52 6.10
CA GLU A 171 1.63 5.74 4.71
C GLU A 171 0.93 6.97 4.10
N ALA A 172 -0.38 7.13 4.33
CA ALA A 172 -1.13 8.30 3.89
C ALA A 172 -0.62 9.58 4.56
N SER A 173 -0.36 9.55 5.87
CA SER A 173 0.19 10.69 6.62
C SER A 173 1.60 11.09 6.13
N LYS A 174 2.44 10.11 5.75
CA LYS A 174 3.73 10.42 5.12
C LYS A 174 3.57 11.13 3.77
N LYS A 175 2.59 10.72 2.96
CA LYS A 175 2.31 11.40 1.69
C LYS A 175 1.78 12.83 1.86
N THR A 176 1.16 13.14 2.99
CA THR A 176 0.72 14.50 3.32
C THR A 176 1.77 15.33 4.04
N ASP A 177 2.99 14.80 4.21
CA ASP A 177 4.08 15.39 5.00
C ASP A 177 3.73 15.61 6.50
N ASP A 178 2.66 14.95 6.97
CA ASP A 178 2.31 14.92 8.40
C ASP A 178 3.10 13.82 9.11
N LEU A 179 4.40 14.07 9.30
CA LEU A 179 5.33 13.11 9.90
C LEU A 179 4.99 12.80 11.36
N GLU A 180 4.39 13.75 12.08
CA GLU A 180 3.93 13.51 13.46
C GLU A 180 2.80 12.50 13.51
N GLN A 181 1.78 12.64 12.66
CA GLN A 181 0.68 11.70 12.53
C GLN A 181 1.18 10.33 12.07
N ALA A 182 2.12 10.29 11.11
CA ALA A 182 2.74 9.05 10.65
C ALA A 182 3.47 8.32 11.79
N ALA A 183 4.26 9.04 12.61
CA ALA A 183 4.92 8.48 13.78
C ALA A 183 3.92 7.96 14.83
N GLN A 184 2.83 8.66 15.06
CA GLN A 184 1.78 8.20 15.98
C GLN A 184 1.14 6.90 15.48
N ALA A 185 0.82 6.81 14.19
CA ALA A 185 0.23 5.62 13.59
C ALA A 185 1.19 4.40 13.62
N TYR A 186 2.48 4.59 13.27
CA TYR A 186 3.46 3.52 13.39
C TYR A 186 3.73 3.11 14.85
N ASN A 187 3.69 4.05 15.82
CA ASN A 187 3.78 3.73 17.25
C ASN A 187 2.61 2.85 17.71
N ALA A 188 1.39 3.17 17.29
CA ALA A 188 0.22 2.33 17.57
C ALA A 188 0.38 0.95 16.92
N LEU A 189 0.83 0.89 15.68
CA LEU A 189 1.09 -0.34 14.96
C LEU A 189 2.15 -1.20 15.66
N PHE A 190 3.25 -0.59 16.15
CA PHE A 190 4.30 -1.32 16.87
C PHE A 190 3.81 -1.91 18.20
N LYS A 191 2.87 -1.23 18.89
CA LYS A 191 2.25 -1.79 20.11
C LYS A 191 1.41 -3.04 19.82
N ILE A 192 0.79 -3.09 18.64
CA ILE A 192 -0.01 -4.25 18.18
C ILE A 192 0.90 -5.36 17.67
N ASP A 193 1.97 -5.01 16.95
CA ASP A 193 2.92 -5.94 16.35
C ASP A 193 4.38 -5.59 16.68
N PRO A 194 4.83 -5.88 17.93
CA PRO A 194 6.17 -5.51 18.37
C PRO A 194 7.29 -6.40 17.81
N ARG A 195 6.95 -7.39 16.97
CA ARG A 195 7.92 -8.31 16.34
C ARG A 195 8.22 -7.99 14.89
N ASP A 196 7.59 -6.97 14.31
CA ASP A 196 7.89 -6.50 12.95
C ASP A 196 8.96 -5.36 13.03
N GLU A 197 10.23 -5.71 12.78
CA GLU A 197 11.35 -4.76 12.77
C GLU A 197 11.18 -3.63 11.77
N ARG A 198 10.41 -3.84 10.69
CA ARG A 198 10.17 -2.83 9.65
C ARG A 198 9.40 -1.63 10.18
N ILE A 199 8.54 -1.85 11.19
CA ILE A 199 7.82 -0.74 11.83
C ILE A 199 8.79 0.14 12.61
N ALA A 200 9.73 -0.47 13.33
CA ALA A 200 10.76 0.26 14.07
C ALA A 200 11.71 1.00 13.12
N ILE A 201 12.06 0.39 11.98
CA ILE A 201 12.84 1.03 10.90
C ILE A 201 12.08 2.26 10.36
N SER A 202 10.77 2.12 10.07
CA SER A 202 9.95 3.24 9.57
C SER A 202 9.85 4.40 10.56
N LEU A 203 9.75 4.10 11.86
CA LEU A 203 9.78 5.13 12.91
C LEU A 203 11.14 5.82 12.99
N SER A 204 12.23 5.06 12.88
CA SER A 204 13.58 5.62 12.84
C SER A 204 13.78 6.54 11.64
N ASP A 205 13.27 6.16 10.44
CA ASP A 205 13.32 7.01 9.24
C ASP A 205 12.58 8.33 9.44
N ILE A 206 11.37 8.30 10.01
CA ILE A 206 10.60 9.52 10.31
C ILE A 206 11.41 10.45 11.25
N PHE A 207 12.01 9.90 12.30
CA PHE A 207 12.79 10.70 13.23
C PHE A 207 14.14 11.20 12.64
N ILE A 208 14.69 10.56 11.61
CA ILE A 208 15.77 11.13 10.80
C ILE A 208 15.26 12.34 10.01
N GLU A 209 14.11 12.21 9.33
CA GLU A 209 13.49 13.27 8.53
C GLU A 209 13.17 14.52 9.38
N THR A 210 12.76 14.33 10.64
CA THR A 210 12.49 15.43 11.59
C THR A 210 13.72 15.88 12.38
N ALA A 211 14.92 15.36 12.07
CA ALA A 211 16.19 15.64 12.77
C ALA A 211 16.17 15.34 14.29
N GLU A 212 15.30 14.43 14.72
CA GLU A 212 15.20 13.96 16.10
C GLU A 212 16.09 12.71 16.33
N TYR A 213 17.39 12.87 16.18
CA TYR A 213 18.35 11.75 16.10
C TYR A 213 18.41 10.87 17.36
N ASP A 214 18.07 11.40 18.54
CA ASP A 214 17.95 10.60 19.77
C ASP A 214 16.80 9.60 19.70
N LYS A 215 15.65 10.00 19.14
CA LYS A 215 14.51 9.10 18.91
C LYS A 215 14.81 8.15 17.76
N ALA A 216 15.40 8.65 16.67
CA ALA A 216 15.80 7.82 15.54
C ALA A 216 16.70 6.68 15.98
N LEU A 217 17.73 6.96 16.82
CA LEU A 217 18.65 5.95 17.32
C LEU A 217 17.95 4.92 18.20
N LYS A 218 17.06 5.36 19.11
CA LYS A 218 16.26 4.43 19.94
C LYS A 218 15.44 3.45 19.11
N TRP A 219 14.84 3.92 18.02
CA TRP A 219 14.04 3.05 17.15
C TRP A 219 14.91 2.16 16.26
N ALA A 220 16.09 2.63 15.83
CA ALA A 220 17.06 1.80 15.14
C ALA A 220 17.59 0.69 16.07
N ASP A 221 17.95 1.01 17.32
CA ASP A 221 18.32 0.01 18.32
C ASP A 221 17.18 -0.98 18.57
N LYS A 222 15.93 -0.49 18.67
CA LYS A 222 14.76 -1.35 18.82
C LYS A 222 14.56 -2.30 17.65
N SER A 223 14.85 -1.88 16.43
CA SER A 223 14.78 -2.77 15.26
C SER A 223 15.81 -3.91 15.34
N ILE A 224 17.02 -3.62 15.84
CA ILE A 224 18.06 -4.62 16.09
C ILE A 224 17.64 -5.59 17.19
N ASP A 225 17.05 -5.09 18.28
CA ASP A 225 16.52 -5.94 19.37
C ASP A 225 15.45 -6.92 18.87
N VAL A 226 14.62 -6.49 17.90
CA VAL A 226 13.58 -7.33 17.30
C VAL A 226 14.18 -8.38 16.37
N ASN A 227 15.14 -7.99 15.53
CA ASN A 227 15.75 -8.91 14.57
C ASN A 227 17.24 -8.59 14.36
N SER A 228 18.09 -9.15 15.20
CA SER A 228 19.53 -8.97 15.17
C SER A 228 20.25 -9.68 14.02
N ASP A 229 19.56 -10.53 13.27
CA ASP A 229 20.14 -11.24 12.12
C ASP A 229 19.86 -10.54 10.78
N ASN A 230 18.95 -9.56 10.77
CA ASN A 230 18.61 -8.78 9.59
C ASN A 230 19.57 -7.59 9.40
N GLY A 231 20.27 -7.54 8.26
CA GLY A 231 21.18 -6.44 7.91
C GLY A 231 20.48 -5.08 7.76
N ASP A 232 19.17 -5.04 7.43
CA ASP A 232 18.41 -3.80 7.30
C ASP A 232 18.35 -3.01 8.63
N THR A 233 18.30 -3.70 9.77
CA THR A 233 18.28 -3.07 11.09
C THR A 233 19.58 -2.35 11.41
N TYR A 234 20.72 -2.94 11.03
CA TYR A 234 22.03 -2.31 11.17
C TYR A 234 22.26 -1.20 10.15
N ALA A 235 21.77 -1.37 8.92
CA ALA A 235 21.78 -0.32 7.91
C ALA A 235 20.98 0.90 8.37
N GLN A 236 19.84 0.69 9.05
CA GLN A 236 19.06 1.77 9.63
C GLN A 236 19.85 2.53 10.71
N LYS A 237 20.52 1.83 11.61
CA LYS A 237 21.39 2.48 12.61
C LYS A 237 22.55 3.23 11.98
N ALA A 238 23.15 2.68 10.93
CA ALA A 238 24.17 3.37 10.15
C ALA A 238 23.64 4.68 9.53
N LYS A 239 22.42 4.66 8.98
CA LYS A 239 21.75 5.85 8.45
C LYS A 239 21.56 6.93 9.51
N VAL A 240 21.11 6.56 10.72
CA VAL A 240 20.95 7.52 11.82
C VAL A 240 22.27 8.23 12.10
N TYR A 241 23.37 7.50 12.23
CA TYR A 241 24.69 8.11 12.43
C TYR A 241 25.14 8.96 11.25
N PHE A 242 24.92 8.49 10.02
CA PHE A 242 25.32 9.23 8.83
C PHE A 242 24.57 10.56 8.69
N TYR A 243 23.24 10.53 8.78
CA TYR A 243 22.43 11.75 8.63
C TYR A 243 22.60 12.70 9.82
N GLY A 244 22.74 12.18 11.04
CA GLY A 244 23.06 13.01 12.19
C GLY A 244 24.46 13.65 12.08
N TRP A 245 25.44 12.91 11.60
CA TRP A 245 26.75 13.46 11.27
C TRP A 245 26.66 14.52 10.18
N ASP A 246 25.99 14.28 9.07
CA ASP A 246 25.85 15.21 7.95
C ASP A 246 25.14 16.50 8.37
N HIS A 247 24.18 16.41 9.28
CA HIS A 247 23.45 17.55 9.83
C HIS A 247 24.33 18.44 10.75
N PHE A 248 25.17 17.84 11.60
CA PHE A 248 25.93 18.58 12.63
C PHE A 248 27.37 18.83 12.28
N ARG A 249 27.95 18.16 11.29
CA ARG A 249 29.35 18.23 10.93
C ARG A 249 29.82 19.66 10.63
N LYS A 250 31.07 19.98 11.04
CA LYS A 250 31.68 21.28 10.85
C LYS A 250 32.72 21.25 9.74
N ASN A 251 33.14 22.41 9.30
CA ASN A 251 34.24 22.54 8.36
C ASN A 251 35.26 23.51 8.97
N PRO A 252 36.51 23.06 9.30
CA PRO A 252 37.00 21.68 9.15
C PRO A 252 36.37 20.70 10.13
N PHE A 253 36.40 19.39 9.81
CA PHE A 253 35.87 18.32 10.66
C PHE A 253 36.54 18.28 12.02
N THR A 254 35.74 18.27 13.08
CA THR A 254 36.21 18.08 14.46
C THR A 254 36.49 16.60 14.74
N THR A 255 37.13 16.34 15.90
CA THR A 255 37.31 14.96 16.37
C THR A 255 35.98 14.23 16.53
N ASP A 256 34.95 14.92 17.05
CA ASP A 256 33.62 14.33 17.26
C ASP A 256 32.93 13.99 15.94
N ASP A 257 33.02 14.87 14.90
CA ASP A 257 32.52 14.58 13.56
C ASP A 257 33.16 13.28 13.02
N ARG A 258 34.49 13.11 13.20
CA ARG A 258 35.21 11.93 12.74
C ARG A 258 34.78 10.65 13.47
N ILE A 259 34.45 10.74 14.76
CA ILE A 259 33.98 9.62 15.57
C ILE A 259 32.63 9.15 15.05
N VAL A 260 31.67 10.09 14.81
CA VAL A 260 30.31 9.75 14.37
C VAL A 260 30.33 9.22 12.95
N ALA A 261 31.13 9.78 12.05
CA ALA A 261 31.33 9.25 10.70
C ALA A 261 31.86 7.80 10.73
N LYS A 262 32.83 7.50 11.63
CA LYS A 262 33.34 6.14 11.78
C LYS A 262 32.31 5.18 12.35
N LEU A 263 31.47 5.61 13.29
CA LEU A 263 30.32 4.80 13.76
C LEU A 263 29.36 4.46 12.62
N ALA A 264 29.02 5.44 11.80
CA ALA A 264 28.18 5.20 10.62
C ALA A 264 28.79 4.13 9.70
N TYR A 265 30.07 4.29 9.36
CA TYR A 265 30.79 3.33 8.53
C TYR A 265 30.79 1.91 9.13
N ASN A 266 31.13 1.80 10.43
CA ASN A 266 31.18 0.51 11.11
C ASN A 266 29.82 -0.22 11.05
N TYR A 267 28.71 0.49 11.25
CA TYR A 267 27.35 -0.10 11.15
C TYR A 267 26.97 -0.46 9.72
N PHE A 268 27.42 0.28 8.70
CA PHE A 268 27.26 -0.14 7.31
C PHE A 268 28.03 -1.44 7.01
N VAL A 269 29.24 -1.60 7.53
CA VAL A 269 30.02 -2.85 7.40
C VAL A 269 29.30 -4.02 8.09
N ILE A 270 28.75 -3.81 9.28
CA ILE A 270 27.96 -4.85 9.98
C ILE A 270 26.73 -5.23 9.14
N ALA A 271 26.02 -4.24 8.63
CA ALA A 271 24.83 -4.47 7.78
C ALA A 271 25.17 -5.33 6.54
N GLU A 272 26.27 -5.00 5.86
CA GLU A 272 26.75 -5.77 4.70
C GLU A 272 27.07 -7.22 5.07
N ASN A 273 27.79 -7.43 6.17
CA ASN A 273 28.13 -8.76 6.68
C ASN A 273 26.88 -9.58 7.08
N LYS A 274 25.79 -8.91 7.45
CA LYS A 274 24.50 -9.51 7.75
C LYS A 274 23.55 -9.59 6.55
N GLY A 275 24.08 -9.42 5.35
CA GLY A 275 23.36 -9.67 4.10
C GLY A 275 22.54 -8.49 3.59
N TYR A 276 22.67 -7.28 4.13
CA TYR A 276 22.07 -6.10 3.53
C TYR A 276 22.53 -5.94 2.06
N ARG A 277 21.59 -5.70 1.16
CA ARG A 277 21.82 -5.59 -0.30
C ARG A 277 21.40 -4.22 -0.86
N GLY A 278 21.13 -3.26 0.01
CA GLY A 278 20.76 -1.91 -0.41
C GLY A 278 21.93 -1.12 -1.01
N ILE A 279 21.67 0.15 -1.34
CA ILE A 279 22.66 1.04 -1.95
C ILE A 279 23.67 1.48 -0.90
N PHE A 280 24.95 1.19 -1.11
CA PHE A 280 26.07 1.51 -0.22
C PHE A 280 26.79 2.85 -0.54
N ASN A 281 26.24 3.70 -1.40
CA ASN A 281 26.89 4.94 -1.81
C ASN A 281 27.43 5.80 -0.65
N LYS A 282 26.77 5.78 0.52
CA LYS A 282 27.22 6.50 1.72
C LYS A 282 28.41 5.83 2.37
N LYS A 283 28.41 4.49 2.45
CA LYS A 283 29.53 3.69 2.97
C LYS A 283 30.75 3.88 2.09
N ASP A 284 30.59 3.76 0.78
CA ASP A 284 31.67 3.86 -0.19
C ASP A 284 32.29 5.26 -0.15
N TRP A 285 31.44 6.30 -0.07
CA TRP A 285 31.92 7.67 0.08
C TRP A 285 32.73 7.88 1.38
N LEU A 286 32.27 7.32 2.51
CA LEU A 286 33.02 7.37 3.78
C LEU A 286 34.36 6.66 3.68
N ASP A 287 34.39 5.52 2.98
CA ASP A 287 35.63 4.73 2.80
C ASP A 287 36.63 5.46 1.90
N GLU A 288 36.21 6.00 0.78
CA GLU A 288 37.04 6.80 -0.13
C GLU A 288 37.64 8.05 0.52
N ASN A 289 36.93 8.66 1.47
CA ASN A 289 37.34 9.86 2.19
C ASN A 289 37.82 9.57 3.64
N ALA A 290 38.12 8.32 3.96
CA ALA A 290 38.37 7.85 5.32
C ALA A 290 39.38 8.68 6.10
N LYS A 291 40.50 9.07 5.46
CA LYS A 291 41.58 9.84 6.10
C LYS A 291 41.17 11.21 6.61
N ASP A 292 40.23 11.84 5.86
CA ASP A 292 39.78 13.20 6.14
C ASP A 292 38.51 13.25 6.99
N VAL A 293 37.69 12.23 6.89
CA VAL A 293 36.31 12.23 7.43
C VAL A 293 36.19 11.35 8.66
N MET A 294 36.92 10.22 8.76
CA MET A 294 36.75 9.27 9.84
C MET A 294 37.85 9.37 10.89
N TYR A 295 37.48 9.00 12.13
CA TYR A 295 38.46 8.81 13.21
C TYR A 295 39.31 7.58 12.92
N GLY A 296 40.62 7.78 12.90
CA GLY A 296 41.56 6.72 12.55
C GLY A 296 42.78 6.69 13.49
N ARG A 297 43.80 5.94 13.07
CA ARG A 297 45.03 5.70 13.84
C ARG A 297 45.73 6.99 14.27
N ALA A 298 45.81 8.01 13.42
CA ALA A 298 46.48 9.29 13.75
C ALA A 298 45.78 10.00 14.92
N GLN A 299 44.46 10.08 14.93
CA GLN A 299 43.70 10.67 16.03
C GLN A 299 43.84 9.84 17.32
N TRP A 300 43.86 8.51 17.19
CA TRP A 300 44.06 7.61 18.32
C TRP A 300 45.43 7.85 19.01
N PHE A 301 46.53 8.01 18.26
CA PHE A 301 47.81 8.30 18.83
C PHE A 301 47.86 9.63 19.59
N MET A 302 47.07 10.60 19.17
CA MET A 302 46.96 11.92 19.80
C MET A 302 45.92 11.98 20.91
N ALA A 303 45.16 10.90 21.14
CA ALA A 303 44.12 10.85 22.15
C ALA A 303 44.72 10.92 23.58
N GLU A 304 43.93 11.46 24.51
CA GLU A 304 44.30 11.54 25.94
C GLU A 304 44.52 10.16 26.54
N ASP A 305 45.40 10.08 27.54
CA ASP A 305 45.70 8.83 28.26
C ASP A 305 44.49 8.16 28.87
N LYS A 306 43.47 8.94 29.29
CA LYS A 306 42.23 8.41 29.82
C LYS A 306 41.47 7.64 28.74
N VAL A 307 41.38 8.15 27.52
CA VAL A 307 40.73 7.51 26.38
C VAL A 307 41.48 6.24 25.99
N LYS A 308 42.82 6.31 25.94
CA LYS A 308 43.69 5.16 25.63
C LYS A 308 43.51 4.02 26.64
N ARG A 309 43.45 4.36 27.95
CA ARG A 309 43.25 3.39 29.04
C ARG A 309 41.86 2.72 28.99
N THR A 310 40.81 3.50 28.73
CA THR A 310 39.44 2.95 28.68
C THR A 310 39.12 2.27 27.37
N ARG A 311 39.87 2.58 26.31
CA ARG A 311 39.60 2.17 24.92
C ARG A 311 38.17 2.54 24.45
N LYS A 312 37.59 3.55 25.06
CA LYS A 312 36.20 4.02 24.73
C LYS A 312 36.29 5.42 24.15
N ILE A 313 36.01 5.55 22.87
CA ILE A 313 36.06 6.80 22.12
C ILE A 313 34.61 7.27 21.93
N LYS A 314 34.24 8.40 22.54
CA LYS A 314 32.90 9.00 22.44
C LYS A 314 33.02 10.46 22.04
N PRO A 315 32.05 10.97 21.25
CA PRO A 315 31.94 12.40 21.06
C PRO A 315 31.57 13.10 22.37
N VAL A 316 32.05 14.31 22.55
CA VAL A 316 31.83 15.12 23.76
C VAL A 316 31.04 16.40 23.48
N SER A 317 30.92 16.78 22.19
CA SER A 317 30.17 17.95 21.76
C SER A 317 28.67 17.82 22.12
N PRO A 318 28.06 18.93 22.56
CA PRO A 318 26.59 18.98 22.74
C PRO A 318 25.80 18.56 21.52
N ASP A 319 26.31 18.80 20.32
CA ASP A 319 25.66 18.45 19.04
C ASP A 319 25.47 16.92 18.87
N TYR A 320 26.37 16.13 19.50
CA TYR A 320 26.37 14.66 19.43
C TYR A 320 25.99 13.96 20.74
N ARG A 321 25.33 14.67 21.69
CA ARG A 321 24.93 14.03 22.96
C ARG A 321 23.91 12.89 22.79
N TRP A 322 23.26 12.80 21.61
CA TRP A 322 22.37 11.70 21.22
C TRP A 322 23.13 10.40 20.92
N VAL A 323 24.46 10.46 20.67
CA VAL A 323 25.32 9.29 20.45
C VAL A 323 25.63 8.63 21.81
N THR A 324 24.95 7.53 22.11
CA THR A 324 25.00 6.88 23.42
C THR A 324 26.14 5.87 23.56
N GLU A 325 26.59 5.29 22.47
CA GLU A 325 27.64 4.27 22.46
C GLU A 325 29.06 4.83 22.27
N ALA A 326 30.06 4.01 22.60
CA ALA A 326 31.43 4.30 22.35
C ALA A 326 31.95 3.50 21.17
N MET A 327 32.69 4.15 20.28
CA MET A 327 33.50 3.47 19.30
C MET A 327 34.72 2.81 20.01
N LEU A 328 35.11 1.63 19.54
CA LEU A 328 36.36 0.97 19.98
C LEU A 328 37.47 1.22 18.96
N PRO A 329 38.73 1.37 19.39
CA PRO A 329 39.86 1.45 18.47
C PRO A 329 40.04 0.11 17.75
N GLU A 330 40.47 0.15 16.50
CA GLU A 330 40.79 -1.05 15.73
C GLU A 330 42.03 -1.75 16.31
N ASP A 331 42.15 -3.07 16.14
CA ASP A 331 43.21 -3.86 16.77
C ASP A 331 44.61 -3.51 16.25
N ASP A 332 44.74 -2.99 15.05
CA ASP A 332 45.99 -2.54 14.42
C ASP A 332 46.44 -1.13 14.85
N TRP A 333 45.65 -0.42 15.70
CA TRP A 333 46.00 0.89 16.24
C TRP A 333 46.93 0.85 17.45
N LYS A 334 47.41 -0.34 17.81
CA LYS A 334 48.33 -0.55 18.94
C LYS A 334 49.70 0.11 18.74
#